data_5f2f135d9f7a9cb4a9ea372352b10e60
#
_entry.id   5f2f135d9f7a9cb4a9ea372352b10e60
#
_cell.length_a   1.000
_cell.length_b   1.000
_cell.length_c   1.000
_cell.angle_alpha   90.00
_cell.angle_beta   90.00
_cell.angle_gamma   90.00
#
_symmetry.space_group_name_H-M   'P 1'
#
loop_
_entity.id
_entity.type
_entity.pdbx_description
1 polymer ?
#
loop_
_entity_poly.entity_id
_entity_poly.type
_entity_poly.pdbx_seq_one_letter_code
_entity_poly.pdbx_strand_id
1 'polypeptide(L)'
;MNKDNILPWTKEPFPESVRKEAESALEKIEKGESSPETEGFTVPLEFGTGGMRGVIGNGIGRMNVYTVARAALGLCRYLNLKFKNPTIVIAYDSR
;
A
#
# COMPACT_ATOMS: atom_id res chain seq x y z
N MET A 1 -8.45 -14.73 4.36
CA MET A 1 -7.88 -13.42 4.07
C MET A 1 -7.83 -12.57 5.31
N ASN A 2 -6.82 -11.74 5.44
CA ASN A 2 -6.64 -10.91 6.63
C ASN A 2 -7.42 -9.60 6.51
N LYS A 3 -8.54 -9.50 7.21
CA LYS A 3 -9.37 -8.30 7.25
C LYS A 3 -8.66 -7.10 7.89
N ASP A 4 -7.66 -7.33 8.73
CA ASP A 4 -6.93 -6.26 9.40
C ASP A 4 -6.20 -5.35 8.41
N ASN A 5 -5.83 -5.87 7.26
CA ASN A 5 -5.15 -5.09 6.22
C ASN A 5 -6.10 -4.17 5.45
N ILE A 6 -7.38 -4.53 5.33
CA ILE A 6 -8.36 -3.73 4.59
C ILE A 6 -9.08 -2.71 5.46
N LEU A 7 -9.31 -3.01 6.74
CA LEU A 7 -10.10 -2.16 7.62
C LEU A 7 -9.66 -0.69 7.67
N PRO A 8 -8.35 -0.37 7.75
CA PRO A 8 -7.94 1.04 7.76
C PRO A 8 -8.34 1.81 6.51
N TRP A 9 -8.45 1.13 5.36
CA TRP A 9 -8.79 1.75 4.09
C TRP A 9 -10.26 2.12 3.97
N THR A 10 -11.13 1.62 4.86
CA THR A 10 -12.55 1.94 4.91
C THR A 10 -12.84 3.19 5.73
N LYS A 11 -11.83 3.81 6.29
CA LYS A 11 -11.95 4.93 7.24
C LYS A 11 -11.16 6.15 6.79
N GLU A 12 -11.43 7.30 7.42
CA GLU A 12 -10.58 8.46 7.26
C GLU A 12 -9.17 8.17 7.80
N PRO A 13 -8.11 8.79 7.25
CA PRO A 13 -8.13 9.95 6.33
C PRO A 13 -8.19 9.59 4.84
N PHE A 14 -8.48 8.35 4.47
CA PHE A 14 -8.57 7.99 3.05
C PHE A 14 -9.74 8.72 2.38
N PRO A 15 -9.58 9.18 1.10
CA PRO A 15 -10.66 9.82 0.35
C PRO A 15 -11.87 8.91 0.20
N GLU A 16 -13.05 9.51 -0.01
CA GLU A 16 -14.30 8.77 -0.14
C GLU A 16 -14.26 7.69 -1.22
N SER A 17 -13.68 7.99 -2.38
CA SER A 17 -13.56 7.03 -3.49
C SER A 17 -12.76 5.79 -3.09
N VAL A 18 -11.68 5.98 -2.34
CA VAL A 18 -10.86 4.88 -1.83
C VAL A 18 -11.63 4.08 -0.77
N ARG A 19 -12.30 4.78 0.14
CA ARG A 19 -13.09 4.12 1.20
C ARG A 19 -14.21 3.26 0.62
N LYS A 20 -14.91 3.76 -0.41
CA LYS A 20 -15.99 3.00 -1.07
C LYS A 20 -15.47 1.74 -1.75
N GLU A 21 -14.33 1.83 -2.41
CA GLU A 21 -13.70 0.67 -3.04
C GLU A 21 -13.30 -0.37 -1.99
N ALA A 22 -12.71 0.08 -0.88
CA ALA A 22 -12.34 -0.79 0.22
C ALA A 22 -13.56 -1.44 0.89
N GLU A 23 -14.65 -0.70 1.08
CA GLU A 23 -15.90 -1.23 1.63
C GLU A 23 -16.49 -2.32 0.73
N SER A 24 -16.47 -2.09 -0.59
CA SER A 24 -16.94 -3.09 -1.57
C SER A 24 -16.10 -4.36 -1.49
N ALA A 25 -14.78 -4.23 -1.42
CA ALA A 25 -13.88 -5.37 -1.28
C ALA A 25 -14.09 -6.11 0.05
N LEU A 26 -14.28 -5.38 1.14
CA LEU A 26 -14.55 -5.97 2.46
C LEU A 26 -15.85 -6.77 2.45
N GLU A 27 -16.89 -6.24 1.81
CA GLU A 27 -18.16 -6.96 1.68
C GLU A 27 -17.97 -8.30 0.96
N LYS A 28 -17.20 -8.31 -0.13
CA LYS A 28 -16.88 -9.55 -0.85
C LYS A 28 -16.10 -10.54 0.02
N ILE A 29 -15.15 -10.06 0.81
CA ILE A 29 -14.37 -10.89 1.72
C ILE A 29 -15.28 -11.53 2.76
N GLU A 30 -16.23 -10.78 3.33
CA GLU A 30 -17.17 -11.28 4.31
C GLU A 30 -18.11 -12.36 3.75
N LYS A 31 -18.37 -12.31 2.44
CA LYS A 31 -19.13 -13.35 1.72
C LYS A 31 -18.30 -14.56 1.35
N GLY A 32 -17.01 -14.55 1.65
CA GLY A 32 -16.09 -15.63 1.28
C GLY A 32 -15.62 -15.59 -0.16
N GLU A 33 -15.85 -14.49 -0.87
CA GLU A 33 -15.40 -14.32 -2.24
C GLU A 33 -13.92 -13.93 -2.29
N SER A 34 -13.20 -14.44 -3.29
CA SER A 34 -11.81 -14.10 -3.55
C SER A 34 -11.67 -13.62 -4.98
N SER A 35 -11.00 -12.49 -5.15
CA SER A 35 -10.78 -11.86 -6.46
C SER A 35 -9.49 -11.03 -6.43
N PRO A 36 -8.97 -10.61 -7.60
CA PRO A 36 -7.83 -9.70 -7.61
C PRO A 36 -8.08 -8.42 -6.82
N GLU A 37 -9.31 -7.92 -6.82
CA GLU A 37 -9.70 -6.74 -6.04
C GLU A 37 -9.50 -6.96 -4.54
N THR A 38 -10.03 -8.07 -4.01
CA THR A 38 -9.90 -8.38 -2.58
C THR A 38 -8.44 -8.65 -2.22
N GLU A 39 -7.71 -9.32 -3.08
CA GLU A 39 -6.28 -9.59 -2.88
C GLU A 39 -5.47 -8.30 -2.79
N GLY A 40 -5.79 -7.30 -3.60
CA GLY A 40 -5.11 -6.00 -3.56
C GLY A 40 -5.23 -5.27 -2.23
N PHE A 41 -6.26 -5.54 -1.45
CA PHE A 41 -6.46 -4.96 -0.13
C PHE A 41 -5.96 -5.83 1.02
N THR A 42 -5.67 -7.10 0.78
CA THR A 42 -5.36 -8.04 1.87
C THR A 42 -3.93 -8.55 1.87
N VAL A 43 -3.30 -8.64 0.70
CA VAL A 43 -1.94 -9.16 0.56
C VAL A 43 -0.98 -8.00 0.33
N PRO A 44 -0.08 -7.69 1.29
CA PRO A 44 0.83 -6.56 1.16
C PRO A 44 1.81 -6.72 -0.01
N LEU A 45 2.22 -5.59 -0.59
CA LEU A 45 3.35 -5.56 -1.51
C LEU A 45 4.63 -5.94 -0.78
N GLU A 46 5.49 -6.67 -1.48
CA GLU A 46 6.79 -7.06 -0.97
C GLU A 46 7.91 -6.34 -1.72
N PHE A 47 9.01 -6.09 -1.01
CA PHE A 47 10.24 -5.65 -1.63
C PHE A 47 10.97 -6.84 -2.23
N GLY A 48 11.23 -6.79 -3.53
CA GLY A 48 12.10 -7.73 -4.19
C GLY A 48 13.56 -7.28 -4.16
N THR A 49 14.43 -8.03 -4.84
CA THR A 49 15.86 -7.73 -4.91
C THR A 49 16.14 -6.37 -5.56
N GLY A 50 15.37 -6.02 -6.57
CA GLY A 50 15.55 -4.76 -7.32
C GLY A 50 14.58 -3.65 -6.91
N GLY A 51 13.78 -3.86 -5.86
CA GLY A 51 12.82 -2.86 -5.39
C GLY A 51 11.41 -3.40 -5.27
N MET A 52 10.44 -2.51 -5.32
CA MET A 52 9.03 -2.84 -5.15
C MET A 52 8.28 -2.72 -6.48
N ARG A 53 7.50 -3.73 -6.80
CA ARG A 53 6.67 -3.78 -8.01
C ARG A 53 5.24 -4.15 -7.67
N GLY A 54 4.30 -3.62 -8.44
CA GLY A 54 2.90 -3.95 -8.25
C GLY A 54 2.01 -3.27 -9.28
N VAL A 55 0.78 -3.73 -9.35
CA VAL A 55 -0.25 -3.13 -10.18
C VAL A 55 -0.70 -1.81 -9.55
N ILE A 56 -0.94 -0.79 -10.36
CA ILE A 56 -1.47 0.49 -9.89
C ILE A 56 -2.93 0.31 -9.45
N GLY A 57 -3.25 0.79 -8.28
CA GLY A 57 -4.59 0.70 -7.72
C GLY A 57 -4.60 0.95 -6.22
N ASN A 58 -5.79 0.95 -5.63
CA ASN A 58 -5.95 1.13 -4.20
C ASN A 58 -5.68 -0.18 -3.45
N GLY A 59 -5.20 -0.07 -2.21
CA GLY A 59 -4.95 -1.19 -1.34
C GLY A 59 -3.49 -1.38 -1.00
N ILE A 60 -3.26 -2.13 0.07
CA ILE A 60 -1.91 -2.40 0.60
C ILE A 60 -1.06 -3.25 -0.35
N GLY A 61 -1.71 -4.01 -1.23
CA GLY A 61 -1.06 -4.87 -2.22
C GLY A 61 -0.91 -4.24 -3.60
N ARG A 62 -1.17 -2.95 -3.74
CA ARG A 62 -1.11 -2.22 -5.00
C ARG A 62 -0.16 -1.03 -4.90
N MET A 63 0.29 -0.53 -6.05
CA MET A 63 1.10 0.69 -6.13
C MET A 63 0.18 1.90 -6.13
N ASN A 64 0.33 2.76 -5.13
CA ASN A 64 -0.42 3.99 -4.96
C ASN A 64 0.36 4.96 -4.08
N VAL A 65 -0.13 6.18 -3.92
CA VAL A 65 0.58 7.18 -3.11
C VAL A 65 0.82 6.72 -1.67
N TYR A 66 -0.07 5.93 -1.12
CA TYR A 66 0.02 5.47 0.27
C TYR A 66 1.08 4.39 0.46
N THR A 67 1.13 3.40 -0.44
CA THR A 67 2.12 2.33 -0.38
C THR A 67 3.53 2.85 -0.67
N VAL A 68 3.66 3.78 -1.62
CA VAL A 68 4.94 4.45 -1.90
C VAL A 68 5.38 5.31 -0.72
N ALA A 69 4.45 6.07 -0.12
CA ALA A 69 4.76 6.89 1.06
C ALA A 69 5.20 6.03 2.24
N ARG A 70 4.56 4.89 2.45
CA ARG A 70 4.93 3.94 3.51
C ARG A 70 6.34 3.41 3.31
N ALA A 71 6.68 3.03 2.07
CA ALA A 71 8.02 2.56 1.74
C ALA A 71 9.07 3.65 1.94
N ALA A 72 8.78 4.87 1.50
CA ALA A 72 9.66 6.03 1.68
C ALA A 72 9.88 6.35 3.16
N LEU A 73 8.83 6.31 3.96
CA LEU A 73 8.93 6.55 5.40
C LEU A 73 9.80 5.49 6.08
N GLY A 74 9.61 4.22 5.72
CA GLY A 74 10.44 3.12 6.24
C GLY A 74 11.91 3.32 5.91
N LEU A 75 12.22 3.71 4.69
CA LEU A 75 13.59 4.02 4.26
C LEU A 75 14.18 5.17 5.06
N CYS A 76 13.43 6.27 5.22
CA CYS A 76 13.89 7.42 5.99
C CYS A 76 14.17 7.05 7.45
N ARG A 77 13.31 6.27 8.08
CA ARG A 77 13.53 5.80 9.45
C ARG A 77 14.77 4.93 9.57
N TYR A 78 14.97 4.03 8.62
CA TYR A 78 16.15 3.18 8.58
C TYR A 78 17.44 4.00 8.46
N LEU A 79 17.47 4.96 7.53
CA LEU A 79 18.64 5.80 7.30
C LEU A 79 18.96 6.68 8.53
N ASN A 80 17.94 7.21 9.20
CA ASN A 80 18.13 7.99 10.41
C ASN A 80 18.67 7.17 11.59
N LEU A 81 18.39 5.87 11.61
CA LEU A 81 18.96 4.96 12.62
C LEU A 81 20.40 4.61 12.34
N LYS A 82 20.78 4.51 11.08
CA LYS A 82 22.12 4.03 10.66
C LYS A 82 23.12 5.14 10.44
N PHE A 83 22.70 6.32 10.01
CA PHE A 83 23.57 7.37 9.57
C PHE A 83 23.23 8.69 10.25
N LYS A 84 24.25 9.52 10.45
CA LYS A 84 24.08 10.88 10.93
C LYS A 84 23.97 11.80 9.70
N ASN A 85 22.89 12.58 9.62
CA ASN A 85 22.62 13.49 8.49
C ASN A 85 22.61 12.77 7.14
N PRO A 86 21.79 11.72 6.94
CA PRO A 86 21.75 11.02 5.65
C PRO A 86 21.18 11.89 4.55
N THR A 87 21.63 11.65 3.31
CA THR A 87 21.15 12.33 2.11
C THR A 87 20.61 11.29 1.14
N ILE A 88 19.48 11.60 0.49
CA ILE A 88 18.84 10.73 -0.50
C ILE A 88 18.75 11.49 -1.81
N VAL A 89 19.06 10.79 -2.91
CA VAL A 89 18.82 11.29 -4.27
C VAL A 89 17.65 10.53 -4.86
N ILE A 90 16.66 11.26 -5.39
CA ILE A 90 15.48 10.66 -6.01
C ILE A 90 15.52 10.93 -7.50
N ALA A 91 15.35 9.86 -8.30
CA ALA A 91 15.20 9.96 -9.74
C ALA A 91 13.85 9.36 -10.14
N TYR A 92 13.22 9.96 -11.13
CA TYR A 92 11.93 9.48 -11.61
C TYR A 92 11.75 9.79 -13.09
N ASP A 93 10.83 9.08 -13.74
CA ASP A 93 10.43 9.38 -15.11
C ASP A 93 9.01 9.99 -15.13
N SER A 94 8.58 10.45 -16.27
CA SER A 94 7.33 11.21 -16.43
C SER A 94 6.12 10.35 -16.84
N ARG A 95 6.10 9.13 -16.45
CA ARG A 95 4.96 8.25 -16.75
C ARG A 95 3.66 8.69 -16.11
#